data_eac3ee81fb404187cafd57afa1b99557
#
_entry.id   eac3ee81fb404187cafd57afa1b99557
#
_cell.length_a   1.000
_cell.length_b   1.000
_cell.length_c   1.000
_cell.angle_alpha   90.00
_cell.angle_beta   90.00
_cell.angle_gamma   90.00
#
_symmetry.space_group_name_H-M   'P 1'
#
loop_
_entity.id
_entity.type
_entity.pdbx_description
1 polymer ?
#
loop_
_entity_poly.entity_id
_entity_poly.type
_entity_poly.pdbx_seq_one_letter_code
_entity_poly.pdbx_strand_id
1 'polypeptide(L)'
;MRQRLFHSAASLALLCLAAGGALAADDERVVPANEEPRHVVKLENEWVRVIDVEIPEGEQTQYHTHSLDYPYVLVTSVTLYNQIYGQEPKDAKMQAGFVGYYNAVAKGAYTHRFINRGPGTFRAIGIELMKPPSADATPGSALPPVTGAQIVLDNERVGAYRIKLAPGASLGPITIPGPSIRVAMGDGKLADEVEDTRTETRLSPAQFVFQPQTTTATFTNTGATQVELVEFVLK
;
A
#
# COMPACT_ATOMS: atom_id res chain seq x y z
N MET A 1 77.21 -36.88 -39.39
CA MET A 1 76.83 -35.62 -38.75
C MET A 1 75.33 -35.45 -38.83
N ARG A 2 74.57 -35.64 -37.75
CA ARG A 2 73.12 -35.47 -37.68
C ARG A 2 72.83 -34.45 -36.57
N GLN A 3 72.44 -33.30 -36.94
CA GLN A 3 71.96 -32.21 -36.07
C GLN A 3 70.57 -32.58 -35.52
N ARG A 4 70.41 -32.59 -34.22
CA ARG A 4 69.10 -32.68 -33.55
C ARG A 4 68.58 -31.30 -33.27
N LEU A 5 67.44 -30.94 -33.86
CA LEU A 5 66.66 -29.76 -33.57
C LEU A 5 65.86 -29.96 -32.30
N PHE A 6 66.09 -29.14 -31.30
CA PHE A 6 65.23 -29.06 -30.09
C PHE A 6 64.08 -28.15 -30.38
N HIS A 7 62.89 -28.69 -30.33
CA HIS A 7 61.65 -27.88 -30.33
C HIS A 7 61.28 -27.54 -28.87
N SER A 8 61.36 -26.25 -28.57
CA SER A 8 60.87 -25.69 -27.28
C SER A 8 59.39 -25.48 -27.40
N ALA A 9 58.57 -26.23 -26.62
CA ALA A 9 57.16 -26.03 -26.50
C ALA A 9 56.93 -24.95 -25.42
N ALA A 10 56.49 -23.78 -25.84
CA ALA A 10 56.03 -22.71 -24.95
C ALA A 10 54.59 -23.04 -24.53
N SER A 11 54.43 -23.41 -23.29
CA SER A 11 53.09 -23.55 -22.68
C SER A 11 52.49 -22.18 -22.38
N LEU A 12 51.45 -21.83 -23.10
CA LEU A 12 50.66 -20.64 -22.89
C LEU A 12 49.65 -20.95 -21.76
N ALA A 13 49.90 -20.48 -20.55
CA ALA A 13 48.95 -20.57 -19.43
C ALA A 13 47.86 -19.54 -19.63
N LEU A 14 46.66 -19.98 -19.99
CA LEU A 14 45.45 -19.15 -20.11
C LEU A 14 44.95 -18.85 -18.69
N LEU A 15 45.23 -17.64 -18.21
CA LEU A 15 44.73 -17.15 -16.94
C LEU A 15 43.26 -16.75 -17.14
N CYS A 16 42.31 -17.66 -16.81
CA CYS A 16 40.90 -17.28 -16.71
C CYS A 16 40.72 -16.39 -15.49
N LEU A 17 40.67 -15.08 -15.67
CA LEU A 17 40.10 -14.18 -14.68
C LEU A 17 38.60 -14.47 -14.61
N ALA A 18 38.20 -15.24 -13.62
CA ALA A 18 36.83 -15.27 -13.18
C ALA A 18 36.54 -13.88 -12.60
N ALA A 19 35.89 -13.02 -13.39
CA ALA A 19 35.21 -11.87 -12.89
C ALA A 19 34.04 -12.37 -12.06
N GLY A 20 34.34 -12.70 -10.79
CA GLY A 20 33.34 -12.84 -9.77
C GLY A 20 32.72 -11.44 -9.59
N GLY A 21 31.62 -11.20 -10.30
CA GLY A 21 30.75 -10.09 -9.95
C GLY A 21 30.39 -10.30 -8.48
N ALA A 22 30.98 -9.51 -7.61
CA ALA A 22 30.43 -9.30 -6.29
C ALA A 22 29.00 -8.82 -6.55
N LEU A 23 28.03 -9.74 -6.36
CA LEU A 23 26.68 -9.31 -6.04
C LEU A 23 26.92 -8.39 -4.86
N ALA A 24 26.74 -7.10 -5.08
CA ALA A 24 26.74 -6.12 -4.02
C ALA A 24 25.90 -6.75 -2.92
N ALA A 25 26.46 -6.81 -1.71
CA ALA A 25 25.69 -7.04 -0.50
C ALA A 25 24.80 -5.80 -0.39
N ASP A 26 23.80 -5.74 -1.28
CA ASP A 26 22.88 -4.67 -1.38
C ASP A 26 21.92 -4.86 -0.22
N ASP A 27 22.38 -4.24 0.82
CA ASP A 27 21.56 -3.48 1.68
C ASP A 27 20.56 -4.28 2.51
N GLU A 28 21.09 -4.96 3.50
CA GLU A 28 20.32 -5.30 4.71
C GLU A 28 19.99 -4.05 5.54
N ARG A 29 20.07 -2.86 4.92
CA ARG A 29 19.67 -1.62 5.57
C ARG A 29 18.19 -1.70 5.92
N VAL A 30 17.90 -1.55 7.21
CA VAL A 30 16.54 -1.42 7.73
C VAL A 30 16.25 0.06 7.92
N VAL A 31 15.14 0.54 7.36
CA VAL A 31 14.69 1.92 7.50
C VAL A 31 13.28 1.96 8.10
N PRO A 32 12.84 3.08 8.69
CA PRO A 32 11.41 3.28 8.99
C PRO A 32 10.56 3.19 7.73
N ALA A 33 9.31 2.73 7.84
CA ALA A 33 8.44 2.55 6.67
C ALA A 33 8.25 3.84 5.87
N ASN A 34 8.18 4.99 6.53
CA ASN A 34 8.05 6.30 5.89
C ASN A 34 9.35 6.85 5.27
N GLU A 35 10.48 6.18 5.47
CA GLU A 35 11.79 6.54 4.86
C GLU A 35 12.18 5.57 3.74
N GLU A 36 11.39 4.52 3.49
CA GLU A 36 11.60 3.60 2.40
C GLU A 36 11.33 4.31 1.07
N PRO A 37 12.26 4.28 0.06
CA PRO A 37 12.15 5.09 -1.16
C PRO A 37 10.90 4.87 -2.00
N ARG A 38 10.27 3.67 -1.93
CA ARG A 38 9.03 3.35 -2.65
C ARG A 38 7.77 3.60 -1.83
N HIS A 39 7.93 4.09 -0.61
CA HIS A 39 6.88 4.51 0.31
C HIS A 39 6.79 6.04 0.32
N VAL A 40 6.08 6.60 -0.64
CA VAL A 40 6.00 8.05 -0.79
C VAL A 40 4.95 8.63 0.17
N VAL A 41 5.40 9.39 1.17
CA VAL A 41 4.49 10.12 2.07
C VAL A 41 3.78 11.20 1.27
N LYS A 42 2.45 11.11 1.17
CA LYS A 42 1.58 12.05 0.45
C LYS A 42 0.87 13.04 1.36
N LEU A 43 0.64 12.65 2.60
CA LEU A 43 0.02 13.48 3.64
C LEU A 43 0.59 13.09 4.98
N GLU A 44 0.91 14.07 5.81
CA GLU A 44 1.19 13.87 7.22
C GLU A 44 0.52 14.98 8.03
N ASN A 45 -0.22 14.58 9.06
CA ASN A 45 -0.85 15.50 10.00
C ASN A 45 -0.89 14.86 11.41
N GLU A 46 -1.56 15.48 12.35
CA GLU A 46 -1.67 14.97 13.72
C GLU A 46 -2.37 13.60 13.85
N TRP A 47 -3.16 13.19 12.85
CA TRP A 47 -3.97 11.96 12.88
C TRP A 47 -3.28 10.81 12.15
N VAL A 48 -2.74 11.09 10.98
CA VAL A 48 -2.28 10.08 10.04
C VAL A 48 -1.06 10.52 9.24
N ARG A 49 -0.31 9.49 8.79
CA ARG A 49 0.60 9.60 7.66
C ARG A 49 0.10 8.68 6.56
N VAL A 50 -0.26 9.24 5.41
CA VAL A 50 -0.71 8.48 4.24
C VAL A 50 0.48 8.23 3.32
N ILE A 51 0.72 6.96 3.03
CA ILE A 51 1.85 6.48 2.24
C ILE A 51 1.32 5.82 0.97
N ASP A 52 1.75 6.33 -0.18
CA ASP A 52 1.53 5.71 -1.49
C ASP A 52 2.71 4.78 -1.78
N VAL A 53 2.44 3.50 -1.80
CA VAL A 53 3.44 2.45 -2.04
C VAL A 53 3.37 2.04 -3.49
N GLU A 54 4.49 2.15 -4.21
CA GLU A 54 4.58 1.77 -5.62
C GLU A 54 5.87 0.98 -5.89
N ILE A 55 5.72 -0.30 -6.28
CA ILE A 55 6.83 -1.20 -6.56
C ILE A 55 6.67 -1.73 -7.99
N PRO A 56 7.47 -1.25 -8.96
CA PRO A 56 7.47 -1.78 -10.32
C PRO A 56 7.76 -3.28 -10.38
N GLU A 57 7.33 -3.93 -11.46
CA GLU A 57 7.64 -5.34 -11.70
C GLU A 57 9.15 -5.59 -11.71
N GLY A 58 9.58 -6.65 -11.03
CA GLY A 58 10.98 -7.02 -10.89
C GLY A 58 11.75 -6.25 -9.82
N GLU A 59 11.15 -5.24 -9.20
CA GLU A 59 11.80 -4.42 -8.19
C GLU A 59 11.40 -4.81 -6.76
N GLN A 60 12.11 -4.27 -5.78
CA GLN A 60 11.88 -4.55 -4.36
C GLN A 60 12.00 -3.30 -3.51
N THR A 61 11.42 -3.34 -2.31
CA THR A 61 11.67 -2.36 -1.26
C THR A 61 12.96 -2.70 -0.51
N GLN A 62 13.55 -1.73 0.18
CA GLN A 62 14.46 -2.01 1.29
C GLN A 62 13.71 -2.73 2.40
N TYR A 63 14.43 -3.35 3.33
CA TYR A 63 13.81 -3.75 4.59
C TYR A 63 13.33 -2.51 5.32
N HIS A 64 12.06 -2.51 5.71
CA HIS A 64 11.48 -1.39 6.42
C HIS A 64 10.61 -1.86 7.58
N THR A 65 10.51 -0.99 8.59
CA THR A 65 9.84 -1.30 9.85
C THR A 65 8.55 -0.49 9.98
N HIS A 66 7.43 -1.19 10.14
CA HIS A 66 6.16 -0.60 10.56
C HIS A 66 6.10 -0.61 12.08
N SER A 67 6.16 0.58 12.68
CA SER A 67 6.14 0.76 14.15
C SER A 67 4.80 1.32 14.64
N LEU A 68 3.92 1.73 13.75
CA LEU A 68 2.60 2.27 14.03
C LEU A 68 1.52 1.32 13.51
N ASP A 69 0.33 1.43 14.08
CA ASP A 69 -0.86 0.77 13.55
C ASP A 69 -1.10 1.20 12.11
N TYR A 70 -1.33 0.23 11.22
CA TYR A 70 -1.22 0.42 9.78
C TYR A 70 -2.38 -0.23 9.03
N PRO A 71 -3.55 0.44 8.89
CA PRO A 71 -4.54 0.06 7.90
C PRO A 71 -4.03 0.34 6.47
N TYR A 72 -4.43 -0.50 5.52
CA TYR A 72 -4.04 -0.35 4.13
C TYR A 72 -5.07 -0.92 3.17
N VAL A 73 -5.03 -0.46 1.93
CA VAL A 73 -5.81 -1.02 0.83
C VAL A 73 -4.90 -1.28 -0.38
N LEU A 74 -5.07 -2.46 -0.99
CA LEU A 74 -4.35 -2.84 -2.20
C LEU A 74 -5.09 -2.30 -3.43
N VAL A 75 -4.39 -1.52 -4.25
CA VAL A 75 -4.97 -0.91 -5.46
C VAL A 75 -4.78 -1.81 -6.68
N THR A 76 -3.72 -2.61 -6.71
CA THR A 76 -3.42 -3.53 -7.81
C THR A 76 -3.35 -4.98 -7.34
N SER A 77 -3.50 -5.91 -8.30
CA SER A 77 -3.34 -7.36 -8.06
C SER A 77 -2.01 -7.81 -8.65
N VAL A 78 -1.12 -8.33 -7.81
CA VAL A 78 0.19 -8.86 -8.21
C VAL A 78 0.60 -10.03 -7.31
N THR A 79 1.63 -10.77 -7.70
CA THR A 79 2.31 -11.71 -6.81
C THR A 79 3.56 -11.03 -6.24
N LEU A 80 3.62 -10.92 -4.92
CA LEU A 80 4.80 -10.45 -4.21
C LEU A 80 5.47 -11.61 -3.48
N TYR A 81 6.77 -11.48 -3.25
CA TYR A 81 7.43 -12.17 -2.15
C TYR A 81 7.48 -11.22 -0.96
N ASN A 82 6.87 -11.64 0.15
CA ASN A 82 7.02 -10.96 1.43
C ASN A 82 8.15 -11.64 2.19
N GLN A 83 9.19 -10.90 2.49
CA GLN A 83 10.32 -11.39 3.28
C GLN A 83 10.37 -10.64 4.61
N ILE A 84 10.06 -11.36 5.69
CA ILE A 84 10.29 -10.88 7.05
C ILE A 84 11.80 -10.88 7.31
N TYR A 85 12.30 -9.85 7.97
CA TYR A 85 13.73 -9.73 8.29
C TYR A 85 14.24 -10.99 9.01
N GLY A 86 15.34 -11.54 8.51
CA GLY A 86 15.93 -12.77 9.03
C GLY A 86 15.18 -14.08 8.66
N GLN A 87 14.18 -14.03 7.77
CA GLN A 87 13.44 -15.20 7.32
C GLN A 87 13.49 -15.36 5.80
N GLU A 88 13.21 -16.58 5.32
CA GLU A 88 13.05 -16.83 3.88
C GLU A 88 11.81 -16.13 3.32
N PRO A 89 11.86 -15.63 2.07
CA PRO A 89 10.72 -14.99 1.44
C PRO A 89 9.59 -16.00 1.19
N LYS A 90 8.35 -15.53 1.31
CA LYS A 90 7.13 -16.31 1.06
C LYS A 90 6.28 -15.64 0.01
N ASP A 91 5.63 -16.43 -0.82
CA ASP A 91 4.65 -15.95 -1.79
C ASP A 91 3.48 -15.27 -1.07
N ALA A 92 3.13 -14.11 -1.56
CA ALA A 92 1.96 -13.35 -1.13
C ALA A 92 1.18 -12.90 -2.37
N LYS A 93 0.02 -13.51 -2.59
CA LYS A 93 -0.90 -13.09 -3.66
C LYS A 93 -1.65 -11.86 -3.17
N MET A 94 -1.34 -10.72 -3.75
CA MET A 94 -2.01 -9.46 -3.49
C MET A 94 -3.19 -9.29 -4.44
N GLN A 95 -4.36 -9.01 -3.89
CA GLN A 95 -5.58 -8.83 -4.67
C GLN A 95 -6.08 -7.39 -4.50
N ALA A 96 -6.32 -6.71 -5.62
CA ALA A 96 -6.91 -5.39 -5.61
C ALA A 96 -8.21 -5.35 -4.81
N GLY A 97 -8.40 -4.29 -4.05
CA GLY A 97 -9.54 -4.13 -3.16
C GLY A 97 -9.37 -4.81 -1.78
N PHE A 98 -8.34 -5.62 -1.55
CA PHE A 98 -8.12 -6.15 -0.20
C PHE A 98 -7.80 -5.00 0.77
N VAL A 99 -8.51 -4.97 1.91
CA VAL A 99 -8.31 -4.05 3.01
C VAL A 99 -7.73 -4.84 4.17
N GLY A 100 -6.57 -4.40 4.67
CA GLY A 100 -5.88 -5.04 5.78
C GLY A 100 -5.55 -4.06 6.90
N TYR A 101 -5.11 -4.63 8.02
CA TYR A 101 -4.67 -3.88 9.19
C TYR A 101 -3.55 -4.61 9.92
N TYR A 102 -2.46 -3.91 10.18
CA TYR A 102 -1.41 -4.39 11.06
C TYR A 102 -1.48 -3.64 12.38
N ASN A 103 -1.67 -4.37 13.49
CA ASN A 103 -1.71 -3.82 14.84
C ASN A 103 -0.30 -3.86 15.44
N ALA A 104 0.47 -2.80 15.22
CA ALA A 104 1.83 -2.68 15.74
C ALA A 104 1.85 -2.45 17.26
N VAL A 105 0.84 -1.79 17.80
CA VAL A 105 0.71 -1.57 19.25
C VAL A 105 0.61 -2.89 20.02
N ALA A 106 -0.19 -3.83 19.52
CA ALA A 106 -0.37 -5.12 20.19
C ALA A 106 0.68 -6.17 19.84
N LYS A 107 1.19 -6.16 18.58
CA LYS A 107 2.07 -7.22 18.05
C LYS A 107 3.55 -6.85 18.06
N GLY A 108 3.87 -5.57 18.32
CA GLY A 108 5.22 -5.02 18.16
C GLY A 108 5.52 -4.58 16.73
N ALA A 109 6.68 -3.97 16.54
CA ALA A 109 7.13 -3.53 15.24
C ALA A 109 7.34 -4.72 14.27
N TYR A 110 7.06 -4.50 12.99
CA TYR A 110 7.16 -5.49 11.93
C TYR A 110 8.14 -5.04 10.86
N THR A 111 9.23 -5.79 10.68
CA THR A 111 10.27 -5.49 9.69
C THR A 111 10.20 -6.48 8.55
N HIS A 112 10.04 -5.98 7.34
CA HIS A 112 9.97 -6.79 6.13
C HIS A 112 10.42 -6.03 4.88
N ARG A 113 10.49 -6.73 3.76
CA ARG A 113 10.55 -6.16 2.41
C ARG A 113 9.60 -6.88 1.47
N PHE A 114 9.17 -6.19 0.42
CA PHE A 114 8.48 -6.79 -0.70
C PHE A 114 9.37 -6.89 -1.93
N ILE A 115 9.22 -7.98 -2.67
CA ILE A 115 9.85 -8.20 -3.97
C ILE A 115 8.71 -8.44 -4.96
N ASN A 116 8.50 -7.52 -5.91
CA ASN A 116 7.42 -7.65 -6.88
C ASN A 116 7.81 -8.63 -7.99
N ARG A 117 7.08 -9.76 -8.09
CA ARG A 117 7.28 -10.80 -9.12
C ARG A 117 6.34 -10.64 -10.31
N GLY A 118 5.53 -9.60 -10.29
CA GLY A 118 4.60 -9.28 -11.38
C GLY A 118 3.32 -10.14 -11.41
N PRO A 119 2.56 -10.04 -12.48
CA PRO A 119 2.75 -9.04 -13.54
C PRO A 119 2.35 -7.63 -13.09
N GLY A 120 3.05 -6.63 -13.60
CA GLY A 120 2.75 -5.21 -13.44
C GLY A 120 3.21 -4.61 -12.11
N THR A 121 2.88 -3.35 -11.91
CA THR A 121 3.27 -2.58 -10.73
C THR A 121 2.37 -2.89 -9.54
N PHE A 122 2.97 -3.23 -8.39
CA PHE A 122 2.24 -3.24 -7.12
C PHE A 122 1.96 -1.82 -6.67
N ARG A 123 0.71 -1.54 -6.27
CA ARG A 123 0.34 -0.28 -5.65
C ARG A 123 -0.62 -0.48 -4.48
N ALA A 124 -0.35 0.23 -3.39
CA ALA A 124 -1.18 0.24 -2.19
C ALA A 124 -1.19 1.63 -1.55
N ILE A 125 -2.28 1.96 -0.87
CA ILE A 125 -2.31 3.08 0.08
C ILE A 125 -2.26 2.50 1.48
N GLY A 126 -1.22 2.89 2.21
CA GLY A 126 -1.03 2.61 3.62
C GLY A 126 -1.26 3.86 4.46
N ILE A 127 -1.74 3.67 5.68
CA ILE A 127 -2.09 4.75 6.58
C ILE A 127 -1.48 4.44 7.94
N GLU A 128 -0.44 5.16 8.34
CA GLU A 128 0.07 5.09 9.71
C GLU A 128 -0.83 5.93 10.63
N LEU A 129 -1.31 5.33 11.72
CA LEU A 129 -2.13 6.02 12.71
C LEU A 129 -1.21 6.74 13.71
N MET A 130 -1.11 8.07 13.59
CA MET A 130 -0.18 8.91 14.36
C MET A 130 -0.61 9.11 15.82
N LYS A 131 -1.92 9.11 16.09
CA LYS A 131 -2.43 9.19 17.46
C LYS A 131 -2.45 7.81 18.11
N PRO A 132 -2.08 7.70 19.39
CA PRO A 132 -2.27 6.46 20.14
C PRO A 132 -3.77 6.12 20.24
N PRO A 133 -4.11 4.88 20.61
CA PRO A 133 -5.49 4.53 20.98
C PRO A 133 -6.00 5.52 22.02
N SER A 134 -7.21 6.05 21.83
CA SER A 134 -7.84 6.89 22.86
C SER A 134 -8.05 6.07 24.13
N ALA A 135 -7.67 6.61 25.28
CA ALA A 135 -7.97 5.98 26.59
C ALA A 135 -9.49 5.87 26.84
N ASP A 136 -10.26 6.75 26.18
CA ASP A 136 -11.73 6.80 26.27
C ASP A 136 -12.39 6.07 25.07
N ALA A 137 -11.60 5.53 24.15
CA ALA A 137 -12.15 4.73 23.07
C ALA A 137 -12.87 3.54 23.67
N THR A 138 -14.19 3.54 23.59
CA THR A 138 -14.97 2.36 23.95
C THR A 138 -14.53 1.25 23.00
N PRO A 139 -13.84 0.20 23.50
CA PRO A 139 -13.44 -0.90 22.63
C PRO A 139 -14.69 -1.45 21.97
N GLY A 140 -14.72 -1.40 20.64
CA GLY A 140 -15.79 -2.02 19.87
C GLY A 140 -16.96 -1.12 19.48
N SER A 141 -16.82 0.22 19.42
CA SER A 141 -17.85 0.99 18.72
C SER A 141 -17.85 0.54 17.25
N ALA A 142 -18.79 -0.35 16.93
CA ALA A 142 -18.97 -0.85 15.57
C ALA A 142 -19.24 0.32 14.61
N LEU A 143 -18.70 0.23 13.39
CA LEU A 143 -19.11 1.15 12.34
C LEU A 143 -20.62 1.07 12.16
N PRO A 144 -21.33 2.20 12.09
CA PRO A 144 -22.75 2.19 11.79
C PRO A 144 -22.97 1.56 10.40
N PRO A 145 -23.95 0.66 10.22
CA PRO A 145 -24.26 0.13 8.90
C PRO A 145 -24.76 1.25 7.97
N VAL A 146 -24.20 1.29 6.77
CA VAL A 146 -24.62 2.21 5.71
C VAL A 146 -25.21 1.39 4.58
N THR A 147 -26.50 1.62 4.28
CA THR A 147 -27.16 0.95 3.15
C THR A 147 -26.45 1.31 1.85
N GLY A 148 -26.00 0.31 1.08
CA GLY A 148 -25.22 0.51 -0.16
C GLY A 148 -23.71 0.55 0.03
N ALA A 149 -23.21 0.45 1.25
CA ALA A 149 -21.79 0.26 1.55
C ALA A 149 -21.55 -1.03 2.33
N GLN A 150 -20.43 -1.67 2.09
CA GLN A 150 -20.00 -2.89 2.78
C GLN A 150 -18.94 -2.54 3.82
N ILE A 151 -19.12 -2.96 5.08
CA ILE A 151 -18.05 -2.93 6.07
C ILE A 151 -17.04 -4.02 5.72
N VAL A 152 -15.78 -3.64 5.48
CA VAL A 152 -14.68 -4.54 5.08
C VAL A 152 -13.57 -4.62 6.13
N LEU A 153 -13.56 -3.72 7.09
CA LEU A 153 -12.69 -3.71 8.26
C LEU A 153 -13.45 -3.04 9.41
N ASP A 154 -13.35 -3.59 10.62
CA ASP A 154 -13.88 -2.98 11.82
C ASP A 154 -13.15 -3.50 13.05
N ASN A 155 -12.41 -2.61 13.72
CA ASN A 155 -11.69 -2.89 14.96
C ASN A 155 -11.70 -1.65 15.88
N GLU A 156 -10.98 -1.71 16.98
CA GLU A 156 -10.94 -0.62 17.97
C GLU A 156 -10.28 0.67 17.49
N ARG A 157 -9.48 0.62 16.41
CA ARG A 157 -8.69 1.75 15.90
C ARG A 157 -9.23 2.35 14.64
N VAL A 158 -9.81 1.50 13.78
CA VAL A 158 -10.22 1.89 12.44
C VAL A 158 -11.34 1.00 11.94
N GLY A 159 -12.26 1.58 11.20
CA GLY A 159 -13.20 0.86 10.37
C GLY A 159 -13.03 1.24 8.91
N ALA A 160 -13.55 0.41 7.98
CA ALA A 160 -13.56 0.76 6.59
C ALA A 160 -14.84 0.30 5.88
N TYR A 161 -15.40 1.21 5.08
CA TYR A 161 -16.48 0.90 4.15
C TYR A 161 -15.92 0.71 2.74
N ARG A 162 -16.47 -0.24 2.01
CA ARG A 162 -16.34 -0.34 0.55
C ARG A 162 -17.62 0.15 -0.09
N ILE A 163 -17.50 1.11 -1.00
CA ILE A 163 -18.59 1.71 -1.74
C ILE A 163 -18.40 1.41 -3.21
N LYS A 164 -19.41 0.83 -3.86
CA LYS A 164 -19.43 0.56 -5.30
C LYS A 164 -20.63 1.23 -5.92
N LEU A 165 -20.39 2.13 -6.88
CA LEU A 165 -21.43 2.87 -7.58
C LEU A 165 -21.40 2.52 -9.07
N ALA A 166 -22.47 1.92 -9.58
CA ALA A 166 -22.68 1.78 -11.02
C ALA A 166 -22.79 3.16 -11.70
N PRO A 167 -22.58 3.26 -13.02
CA PRO A 167 -22.81 4.52 -13.74
C PRO A 167 -24.18 5.12 -13.43
N GLY A 168 -24.21 6.40 -13.06
CA GLY A 168 -25.41 7.15 -12.67
C GLY A 168 -25.97 6.81 -11.27
N ALA A 169 -25.41 5.82 -10.57
CA ALA A 169 -25.89 5.49 -9.23
C ALA A 169 -25.41 6.51 -8.18
N SER A 170 -26.24 6.70 -7.16
CA SER A 170 -25.94 7.55 -6.00
C SER A 170 -26.03 6.76 -4.70
N LEU A 171 -25.25 7.17 -3.71
CA LEU A 171 -25.29 6.71 -2.35
C LEU A 171 -25.40 7.94 -1.42
N GLY A 172 -26.44 7.99 -0.61
CA GLY A 172 -26.62 9.09 0.35
C GLY A 172 -28.04 9.63 0.42
N PRO A 173 -28.24 10.65 1.28
CA PRO A 173 -27.20 11.20 2.15
C PRO A 173 -26.77 10.19 3.20
N ILE A 174 -25.45 10.09 3.41
CA ILE A 174 -24.83 9.24 4.43
C ILE A 174 -23.92 10.07 5.31
N THR A 175 -23.88 9.72 6.60
CA THR A 175 -22.94 10.35 7.54
C THR A 175 -21.72 9.48 7.71
N ILE A 176 -20.56 9.99 7.30
CA ILE A 176 -19.26 9.36 7.50
C ILE A 176 -18.62 10.00 8.73
N PRO A 177 -18.37 9.23 9.81
CA PRO A 177 -17.65 9.74 10.94
C PRO A 177 -16.23 10.20 10.54
N GLY A 178 -15.80 11.32 11.08
CA GLY A 178 -14.43 11.82 10.87
C GLY A 178 -13.60 11.72 12.15
N PRO A 179 -12.26 11.73 12.01
CA PRO A 179 -11.50 11.82 10.77
C PRO A 179 -11.63 10.58 9.88
N SER A 180 -11.61 10.80 8.56
CA SER A 180 -11.66 9.68 7.60
C SER A 180 -10.76 9.91 6.39
N ILE A 181 -10.48 8.81 5.66
CA ILE A 181 -9.68 8.83 4.44
C ILE A 181 -10.40 8.01 3.39
N ARG A 182 -10.80 8.67 2.30
CA ARG A 182 -11.38 8.02 1.13
C ARG A 182 -10.32 7.75 0.08
N VAL A 183 -10.24 6.51 -0.39
CA VAL A 183 -9.31 6.08 -1.44
C VAL A 183 -10.10 5.61 -2.65
N ALA A 184 -9.76 6.16 -3.84
CA ALA A 184 -10.30 5.69 -5.12
C ALA A 184 -9.53 4.45 -5.59
N MET A 185 -10.28 3.41 -5.98
CA MET A 185 -9.71 2.12 -6.39
C MET A 185 -9.41 2.06 -7.89
N GLY A 186 -9.89 3.02 -8.67
CA GLY A 186 -9.73 3.08 -10.12
C GLY A 186 -10.11 4.43 -10.70
N ASP A 187 -10.00 4.52 -12.02
CA ASP A 187 -10.45 5.69 -12.76
C ASP A 187 -11.97 5.84 -12.71
N GLY A 188 -12.46 7.09 -12.65
CA GLY A 188 -13.87 7.38 -12.64
C GLY A 188 -14.19 8.86 -12.55
N LYS A 189 -15.46 9.15 -12.36
CA LYS A 189 -15.95 10.50 -12.02
C LYS A 189 -16.94 10.41 -10.87
N LEU A 190 -16.71 11.17 -9.85
CA LEU A 190 -17.53 11.23 -8.66
C LEU A 190 -18.00 12.67 -8.42
N ALA A 191 -19.28 12.84 -8.20
CA ALA A 191 -19.81 14.07 -7.60
C ALA A 191 -20.06 13.82 -6.12
N ASP A 192 -19.47 14.66 -5.28
CA ASP A 192 -19.72 14.75 -3.84
C ASP A 192 -20.65 15.93 -3.61
N GLU A 193 -21.75 15.70 -2.92
CA GLU A 193 -22.68 16.74 -2.51
C GLU A 193 -22.71 16.79 -0.98
N VAL A 194 -22.15 17.85 -0.42
CA VAL A 194 -22.08 18.12 1.01
C VAL A 194 -22.84 19.41 1.27
N GLU A 195 -23.88 19.35 2.10
CA GLU A 195 -24.83 20.43 2.27
C GLU A 195 -25.39 20.85 0.89
N ASP A 196 -25.27 22.12 0.52
CA ASP A 196 -25.73 22.68 -0.77
C ASP A 196 -24.59 22.76 -1.81
N THR A 197 -23.41 22.20 -1.50
CA THR A 197 -22.24 22.27 -2.37
C THR A 197 -22.01 20.96 -3.08
N ARG A 198 -22.05 20.99 -4.42
CA ARG A 198 -21.72 19.85 -5.29
C ARG A 198 -20.36 20.07 -5.94
N THR A 199 -19.46 19.12 -5.71
CA THR A 199 -18.11 19.09 -6.31
C THR A 199 -17.96 17.86 -7.18
N GLU A 200 -17.56 18.00 -8.44
CA GLU A 200 -17.23 16.89 -9.31
C GLU A 200 -15.72 16.68 -9.38
N THR A 201 -15.27 15.44 -9.14
CA THR A 201 -13.88 15.05 -9.15
C THR A 201 -13.66 13.93 -10.15
N ARG A 202 -12.62 14.07 -10.97
CA ARG A 202 -12.08 12.94 -11.74
C ARG A 202 -11.19 12.10 -10.83
N LEU A 203 -11.51 10.82 -10.71
CA LEU A 203 -10.78 9.88 -9.89
C LEU A 203 -9.66 9.20 -10.68
N SER A 204 -8.58 8.89 -9.99
CA SER A 204 -7.48 8.05 -10.45
C SER A 204 -7.17 6.98 -9.39
N PRO A 205 -6.60 5.81 -9.76
CA PRO A 205 -6.21 4.79 -8.79
C PRO A 205 -5.30 5.36 -7.72
N ALA A 206 -5.56 5.01 -6.46
CA ALA A 206 -4.84 5.49 -5.27
C ALA A 206 -5.00 6.99 -4.94
N GLN A 207 -5.78 7.74 -5.70
CA GLN A 207 -6.14 9.10 -5.29
C GLN A 207 -6.92 9.03 -3.98
N PHE A 208 -6.59 9.91 -3.03
CA PHE A 208 -7.29 9.94 -1.75
C PHE A 208 -7.68 11.34 -1.31
N VAL A 209 -8.63 11.40 -0.40
CA VAL A 209 -9.08 12.62 0.29
C VAL A 209 -9.08 12.35 1.79
N PHE A 210 -8.47 13.23 2.56
CA PHE A 210 -8.56 13.24 4.01
C PHE A 210 -9.68 14.19 4.45
N GLN A 211 -10.59 13.71 5.27
CA GLN A 211 -11.70 14.45 5.83
C GLN A 211 -11.52 14.56 7.35
N PRO A 212 -11.23 15.76 7.88
CA PRO A 212 -10.89 15.91 9.29
C PRO A 212 -12.09 15.80 10.24
N GLN A 213 -13.31 15.95 9.74
CA GLN A 213 -14.53 16.01 10.54
C GLN A 213 -15.59 15.08 9.98
N THR A 214 -16.56 14.73 10.83
CA THR A 214 -17.77 14.02 10.41
C THR A 214 -18.48 14.80 9.31
N THR A 215 -18.80 14.13 8.21
CA THR A 215 -19.40 14.74 7.03
C THR A 215 -20.61 13.95 6.60
N THR A 216 -21.71 14.63 6.32
CA THR A 216 -22.88 14.05 5.65
C THR A 216 -22.82 14.40 4.17
N ALA A 217 -22.79 13.40 3.30
CA ALA A 217 -22.62 13.59 1.87
C ALA A 217 -23.48 12.64 1.04
N THR A 218 -23.76 13.04 -0.19
CA THR A 218 -24.26 12.16 -1.24
C THR A 218 -23.18 11.99 -2.30
N PHE A 219 -22.84 10.73 -2.62
CA PHE A 219 -21.89 10.38 -3.65
C PHE A 219 -22.62 9.94 -4.91
N THR A 220 -22.33 10.53 -6.04
CA THR A 220 -22.92 10.15 -7.34
C THR A 220 -21.84 9.82 -8.34
N ASN A 221 -21.90 8.63 -8.93
CA ASN A 221 -21.06 8.29 -10.06
C ASN A 221 -21.56 9.00 -11.32
N THR A 222 -20.83 10.03 -11.78
CA THR A 222 -21.16 10.79 -12.99
C THR A 222 -20.41 10.28 -14.22
N GLY A 223 -19.63 9.18 -14.08
CA GLY A 223 -18.86 8.56 -15.14
C GLY A 223 -19.63 7.43 -15.85
N ALA A 224 -18.95 6.82 -16.82
CA ALA A 224 -19.47 5.72 -17.61
C ALA A 224 -19.06 4.32 -17.11
N THR A 225 -18.14 4.26 -16.14
CA THR A 225 -17.63 3.01 -15.53
C THR A 225 -18.00 2.98 -14.04
N GLN A 226 -18.00 1.77 -13.47
CA GLN A 226 -18.21 1.62 -12.02
C GLN A 226 -17.12 2.39 -11.25
N VAL A 227 -17.54 3.15 -10.25
CA VAL A 227 -16.65 3.76 -9.24
C VAL A 227 -16.59 2.82 -8.03
N GLU A 228 -15.37 2.54 -7.56
CA GLU A 228 -15.12 1.85 -6.30
C GLU A 228 -14.26 2.72 -5.38
N LEU A 229 -14.71 2.86 -4.13
CA LEU A 229 -14.05 3.65 -3.09
C LEU A 229 -13.87 2.77 -1.84
N VAL A 230 -12.80 3.05 -1.10
CA VAL A 230 -12.63 2.56 0.28
C VAL A 230 -12.53 3.76 1.19
N GLU A 231 -13.43 3.87 2.16
CA GLU A 231 -13.48 4.94 3.16
C GLU A 231 -13.01 4.39 4.51
N PHE A 232 -11.83 4.78 4.96
CA PHE A 232 -11.32 4.47 6.30
C PHE A 232 -11.81 5.51 7.29
N VAL A 233 -12.41 5.06 8.38
CA VAL A 233 -12.90 5.88 9.50
C VAL A 233 -11.99 5.64 10.69
N LEU A 234 -11.36 6.69 11.21
CA LEU A 234 -10.49 6.61 12.40
C LEU A 234 -11.34 6.64 13.67
N LYS A 235 -10.94 5.87 14.69
CA LYS A 235 -11.66 5.71 15.94
C LYS A 235 -10.85 6.17 17.14
#